data_6833cefb62cc3d005383ef89211b6359
#
_entry.id   6833cefb62cc3d005383ef89211b6359
#
_cell.length_a   1.000
_cell.length_b   1.000
_cell.length_c   1.000
_cell.angle_alpha   90.00
_cell.angle_beta   90.00
_cell.angle_gamma   90.00
#
_symmetry.space_group_name_H-M   'P 1'
#
loop_
_entity.id
_entity.type
_entity.pdbx_description
1 polymer ?
#
loop_
_entity_poly.entity_id
_entity_poly.type
_entity_poly.pdbx_seq_one_letter_code
_entity_poly.pdbx_strand_id
1 'polypeptide(L)'
;MDMQTEARPTLGKTILIVDDDPSMRLICVKTLRAKGYTVIEAEGSSEALKALATHRGPIDLLLTDLMLPPPSLQLTATENPYPRVHGHDVIQRTLAMGQASRVILMSSLPYHERKAYQPSIEHLPFLQKPFSVETLMQVVDEVLAAAPLSPGDSLTKPTAKQDVRWFG
;
A
#
# COMPACT_ATOMS: atom_id res chain seq x y z
N MET A 1 26.56 -12.96 25.66
CA MET A 1 25.17 -13.41 25.48
C MET A 1 24.62 -12.66 24.27
N ASP A 2 24.77 -13.29 23.12
CA ASP A 2 24.28 -12.71 21.86
C ASP A 2 22.77 -12.86 21.80
N MET A 3 22.07 -11.77 22.02
CA MET A 3 20.66 -11.69 21.67
C MET A 3 20.58 -11.62 20.13
N GLN A 4 20.60 -12.80 19.51
CA GLN A 4 20.15 -12.94 18.14
C GLN A 4 18.68 -12.55 18.11
N THR A 5 18.41 -11.38 17.58
CA THR A 5 17.06 -10.99 17.15
C THR A 5 16.68 -11.97 16.05
N GLU A 6 15.97 -13.02 16.41
CA GLU A 6 15.38 -13.94 15.45
C GLU A 6 14.45 -13.14 14.55
N ALA A 7 14.93 -12.85 13.36
CA ALA A 7 14.09 -12.33 12.29
C ALA A 7 12.96 -13.35 12.08
N ARG A 8 11.75 -12.98 12.47
CA ARG A 8 10.55 -13.79 12.20
C ARG A 8 10.52 -14.11 10.72
N PRO A 9 10.27 -15.36 10.33
CA PRO A 9 10.29 -15.74 8.93
C PRO A 9 9.25 -14.92 8.17
N THR A 10 9.71 -14.09 7.23
CA THR A 10 8.89 -13.35 6.28
C THR A 10 8.26 -14.26 5.21
N LEU A 11 8.65 -15.53 5.25
CA LEU A 11 8.19 -16.59 4.35
C LEU A 11 6.65 -16.68 4.35
N GLY A 12 6.06 -16.35 3.21
CA GLY A 12 4.65 -16.53 2.96
C GLY A 12 3.78 -15.27 3.01
N LYS A 13 4.31 -14.09 3.35
CA LYS A 13 3.53 -12.85 3.28
C LYS A 13 3.47 -12.31 1.87
N THR A 14 2.27 -11.86 1.47
CA THR A 14 1.99 -11.32 0.14
C THR A 14 1.80 -9.80 0.20
N ILE A 15 2.52 -9.09 -0.65
CA ILE A 15 2.45 -7.63 -0.77
C ILE A 15 1.96 -7.28 -2.17
N LEU A 16 0.91 -6.46 -2.26
CA LEU A 16 0.45 -5.85 -3.51
C LEU A 16 1.06 -4.44 -3.62
N ILE A 17 1.82 -4.21 -4.69
CA ILE A 17 2.40 -2.91 -5.01
C ILE A 17 1.63 -2.28 -6.15
N VAL A 18 1.22 -1.01 -5.95
CA VAL A 18 0.51 -0.22 -6.96
C VAL A 18 1.26 1.09 -7.17
N ASP A 19 1.92 1.24 -8.30
CA ASP A 19 2.66 2.45 -8.68
C ASP A 19 2.73 2.55 -10.20
N ASP A 20 2.41 3.69 -10.79
CA ASP A 20 2.49 3.92 -12.23
C ASP A 20 3.92 4.22 -12.72
N ASP A 21 4.82 4.62 -11.82
CA ASP A 21 6.24 4.78 -12.13
C ASP A 21 6.93 3.39 -12.20
N PRO A 22 7.35 2.95 -13.40
CA PRO A 22 7.96 1.64 -13.56
C PRO A 22 9.31 1.50 -12.83
N SER A 23 10.04 2.58 -12.66
CA SER A 23 11.33 2.58 -11.97
C SER A 23 11.15 2.40 -10.48
N MET A 24 10.23 3.15 -9.88
CA MET A 24 9.89 3.03 -8.47
C MET A 24 9.30 1.65 -8.16
N ARG A 25 8.37 1.18 -8.98
CA ARG A 25 7.78 -0.15 -8.84
C ARG A 25 8.84 -1.24 -8.89
N LEU A 26 9.77 -1.17 -9.87
CA LEU A 26 10.85 -2.15 -10.02
C LEU A 26 11.76 -2.22 -8.78
N ILE A 27 12.14 -1.06 -8.23
CA ILE A 27 12.99 -1.00 -7.03
C ILE A 27 12.27 -1.66 -5.85
N CYS A 28 11.02 -1.28 -5.60
CA CYS A 28 10.23 -1.88 -4.52
C CYS A 28 10.07 -3.39 -4.68
N VAL A 29 9.71 -3.84 -5.88
CA VAL A 29 9.51 -5.28 -6.16
C VAL A 29 10.79 -6.07 -5.95
N LYS A 30 11.91 -5.62 -6.50
CA LYS A 30 13.21 -6.30 -6.32
C LYS A 30 13.60 -6.37 -4.86
N THR A 31 13.46 -5.27 -4.14
CA THR A 31 13.81 -5.20 -2.72
C THR A 31 12.97 -6.15 -1.89
N LEU A 32 11.66 -6.14 -2.06
CA LEU A 32 10.75 -6.97 -1.27
C LEU A 32 10.88 -8.46 -1.61
N ARG A 33 11.04 -8.81 -2.89
CA ARG A 33 11.31 -10.21 -3.30
C ARG A 33 12.63 -10.73 -2.75
N ALA A 34 13.68 -9.90 -2.72
CA ALA A 34 14.95 -10.27 -2.13
C ALA A 34 14.86 -10.54 -0.62
N LYS A 35 13.87 -9.99 0.07
CA LYS A 35 13.57 -10.25 1.49
C LYS A 35 12.64 -11.44 1.70
N GLY A 36 12.22 -12.12 0.66
CA GLY A 36 11.39 -13.33 0.74
C GLY A 36 9.88 -13.10 0.72
N TYR A 37 9.42 -11.89 0.41
CA TYR A 37 8.00 -11.61 0.22
C TYR A 37 7.51 -12.10 -1.15
N THR A 38 6.26 -12.56 -1.21
CA THR A 38 5.53 -12.71 -2.47
C THR A 38 5.01 -11.34 -2.89
N VAL A 39 5.34 -10.89 -4.09
CA VAL A 39 4.97 -9.55 -4.56
C VAL A 39 4.12 -9.64 -5.81
N ILE A 40 2.94 -9.03 -5.73
CA ILE A 40 2.02 -8.79 -6.84
C ILE A 40 2.22 -7.36 -7.29
N GLU A 41 2.34 -7.15 -8.59
CA GLU A 41 2.58 -5.83 -9.19
C GLU A 41 1.33 -5.34 -9.90
N ALA A 42 1.05 -4.05 -9.74
CA ALA A 42 0.02 -3.34 -10.49
C ALA A 42 0.56 -1.96 -10.89
N GLU A 43 0.37 -1.60 -12.15
CA GLU A 43 0.80 -0.28 -12.67
C GLU A 43 -0.28 0.80 -12.49
N GLY A 44 -1.46 0.41 -12.04
CA GLY A 44 -2.55 1.33 -11.79
C GLY A 44 -3.68 0.69 -11.00
N SER A 45 -4.73 1.47 -10.79
CA SER A 45 -5.88 1.06 -10.00
C SER A 45 -6.66 -0.11 -10.60
N SER A 46 -6.75 -0.18 -11.93
CA SER A 46 -7.46 -1.26 -12.63
C SER A 46 -6.80 -2.61 -12.40
N GLU A 47 -5.48 -2.69 -12.57
CA GLU A 47 -4.69 -3.89 -12.31
C GLU A 47 -4.71 -4.28 -10.83
N ALA A 48 -4.67 -3.28 -9.94
CA ALA A 48 -4.77 -3.50 -8.51
C ALA A 48 -6.10 -4.14 -8.11
N LEU A 49 -7.22 -3.60 -8.60
CA LEU A 49 -8.56 -4.13 -8.33
C LEU A 49 -8.73 -5.54 -8.91
N LYS A 50 -8.18 -5.79 -10.11
CA LYS A 50 -8.15 -7.13 -10.71
C LYS A 50 -7.35 -8.10 -9.85
N ALA A 51 -6.16 -7.69 -9.38
CA ALA A 51 -5.34 -8.51 -8.52
C ALA A 51 -6.06 -8.86 -7.20
N LEU A 52 -6.72 -7.88 -6.58
CA LEU A 52 -7.53 -8.08 -5.37
C LEU A 52 -8.68 -9.07 -5.60
N ALA A 53 -9.35 -9.00 -6.75
CA ALA A 53 -10.49 -9.87 -7.07
C ALA A 53 -10.08 -11.30 -7.45
N THR A 54 -8.89 -11.49 -8.02
CA THR A 54 -8.47 -12.78 -8.60
C THR A 54 -7.42 -13.52 -7.79
N HIS A 55 -6.70 -12.83 -6.90
CA HIS A 55 -5.69 -13.47 -6.06
C HIS A 55 -6.36 -14.42 -5.05
N ARG A 56 -5.84 -15.65 -5.01
CA ARG A 56 -6.30 -16.66 -4.03
C ARG A 56 -5.37 -16.62 -2.82
N GLY A 57 -5.90 -16.15 -1.71
CA GLY A 57 -5.19 -16.04 -0.44
C GLY A 57 -5.13 -14.61 0.09
N PRO A 58 -4.65 -14.43 1.30
CA PRO A 58 -4.57 -13.10 1.91
C PRO A 58 -3.49 -12.25 1.23
N ILE A 59 -3.77 -10.96 1.10
CA ILE A 59 -2.78 -9.93 0.82
C ILE A 59 -2.47 -9.27 2.17
N ASP A 60 -1.25 -9.43 2.65
CA ASP A 60 -0.86 -8.95 3.98
C ASP A 60 -0.66 -7.44 4.02
N LEU A 61 -0.26 -6.86 2.89
CA LEU A 61 0.06 -5.43 2.78
C LEU A 61 -0.29 -4.92 1.39
N LEU A 62 -0.97 -3.77 1.35
CA LEU A 62 -1.11 -2.92 0.17
C LEU A 62 -0.10 -1.77 0.27
N LEU A 63 0.82 -1.67 -0.68
CA LEU A 63 1.76 -0.57 -0.84
C LEU A 63 1.35 0.20 -2.10
N THR A 64 0.74 1.38 -1.97
CA THR A 64 0.14 2.09 -3.09
C THR A 64 0.56 3.54 -3.20
N ASP A 65 0.80 4.00 -4.42
CA ASP A 65 0.88 5.43 -4.71
C ASP A 65 -0.48 6.08 -4.47
N LEU A 66 -0.45 7.25 -3.80
CA LEU A 66 -1.63 8.08 -3.61
C LEU A 66 -2.10 8.71 -4.92
N MET A 67 -1.16 9.06 -5.79
CA MET A 67 -1.40 9.79 -7.04
C MET A 67 -1.36 8.83 -8.24
N LEU A 68 -2.31 7.91 -8.30
CA LEU A 68 -2.51 7.07 -9.49
C LEU A 68 -3.14 7.87 -10.63
N PRO A 69 -2.85 7.51 -11.91
CA PRO A 69 -3.46 8.16 -13.05
C PRO A 69 -4.99 8.19 -12.93
N PRO A 70 -5.62 9.32 -13.27
CA PRO A 70 -7.07 9.45 -13.21
C PRO A 70 -7.75 8.44 -14.14
N PRO A 71 -9.04 8.13 -13.87
CA PRO A 71 -9.82 7.30 -14.77
C PRO A 71 -9.79 7.90 -16.17
N SER A 72 -9.28 7.14 -17.15
CA SER A 72 -9.39 7.56 -18.55
C SER A 72 -10.84 7.41 -19.00
N LEU A 73 -11.38 8.44 -19.68
CA LEU A 73 -12.60 8.30 -20.45
C LEU A 73 -12.34 7.28 -21.56
N GLN A 74 -12.67 6.03 -21.33
CA GLN A 74 -12.61 5.01 -22.37
C GLN A 74 -13.82 5.20 -23.28
N LEU A 75 -13.60 5.82 -24.44
CA LEU A 75 -14.60 5.95 -25.50
C LEU A 75 -14.90 4.63 -26.23
N THR A 76 -14.32 3.53 -25.83
CA THR A 76 -14.51 2.20 -26.43
C THR A 76 -15.35 1.33 -25.53
N ALA A 77 -16.45 0.84 -26.08
CA ALA A 77 -17.51 0.05 -25.44
C ALA A 77 -17.09 -1.39 -25.07
N THR A 78 -15.91 -1.58 -24.54
CA THR A 78 -15.55 -2.81 -23.84
C THR A 78 -15.75 -2.58 -22.35
N GLU A 79 -16.75 -3.23 -21.78
CA GLU A 79 -17.00 -3.24 -20.35
C GLU A 79 -15.74 -3.75 -19.64
N ASN A 80 -14.93 -2.81 -19.13
CA ASN A 80 -13.84 -3.17 -18.26
C ASN A 80 -14.43 -3.34 -16.85
N PRO A 81 -14.47 -4.58 -16.30
CA PRO A 81 -15.01 -4.81 -14.97
C PRO A 81 -14.17 -4.14 -13.85
N TYR A 82 -12.97 -3.68 -14.20
CA TYR A 82 -12.04 -3.00 -13.28
C TYR A 82 -11.68 -1.60 -13.82
N PRO A 83 -12.60 -0.63 -13.75
CA PRO A 83 -12.34 0.72 -14.23
C PRO A 83 -11.22 1.38 -13.40
N ARG A 84 -10.48 2.28 -14.01
CA ARG A 84 -9.49 3.09 -13.29
C ARG A 84 -10.19 3.99 -12.29
N VAL A 85 -9.66 4.02 -11.08
CA VAL A 85 -10.14 4.85 -9.97
C VAL A 85 -8.96 5.56 -9.32
N HIS A 86 -9.20 6.54 -8.45
CA HIS A 86 -8.14 7.19 -7.68
C HIS A 86 -7.50 6.24 -6.67
N GLY A 87 -6.27 6.50 -6.26
CA GLY A 87 -5.56 5.68 -5.27
C GLY A 87 -6.34 5.50 -3.96
N HIS A 88 -7.03 6.54 -3.52
CA HIS A 88 -7.92 6.48 -2.36
C HIS A 88 -9.04 5.44 -2.52
N ASP A 89 -9.64 5.35 -3.69
CA ASP A 89 -10.72 4.38 -3.94
C ASP A 89 -10.19 2.94 -3.92
N VAL A 90 -8.96 2.73 -4.38
CA VAL A 90 -8.28 1.42 -4.25
C VAL A 90 -8.16 1.02 -2.79
N ILE A 91 -7.71 1.94 -1.94
CA ILE A 91 -7.56 1.71 -0.50
C ILE A 91 -8.91 1.38 0.14
N GLN A 92 -9.93 2.21 -0.12
CA GLN A 92 -11.27 1.98 0.44
C GLN A 92 -11.84 0.63 0.04
N ARG A 93 -11.75 0.27 -1.24
CA ARG A 93 -12.23 -1.03 -1.74
C ARG A 93 -11.46 -2.19 -1.12
N THR A 94 -10.13 -2.08 -1.02
CA THR A 94 -9.29 -3.09 -0.41
C THR A 94 -9.66 -3.36 1.04
N LEU A 95 -9.86 -2.31 1.82
CA LEU A 95 -10.27 -2.41 3.22
C LEU A 95 -11.70 -2.94 3.37
N ALA A 96 -12.64 -2.48 2.53
CA ALA A 96 -14.03 -2.93 2.55
C ALA A 96 -14.16 -4.42 2.17
N MET A 97 -13.32 -4.91 1.27
CA MET A 97 -13.30 -6.32 0.87
C MET A 97 -12.59 -7.22 1.90
N GLY A 98 -11.93 -6.64 2.90
CA GLY A 98 -11.15 -7.38 3.90
C GLY A 98 -9.97 -8.16 3.31
N GLN A 99 -9.52 -7.80 2.10
CA GLN A 99 -8.49 -8.54 1.37
C GLN A 99 -7.07 -8.15 1.72
N ALA A 100 -6.86 -6.91 2.19
CA ALA A 100 -5.59 -6.52 2.78
C ALA A 100 -5.81 -6.01 4.20
N SER A 101 -4.95 -6.44 5.08
CA SER A 101 -5.04 -6.09 6.51
C SER A 101 -4.19 -4.88 6.89
N ARG A 102 -3.34 -4.40 5.98
CA ARG A 102 -2.41 -3.28 6.21
C ARG A 102 -2.22 -2.48 4.94
N VAL A 103 -1.99 -1.17 5.09
CA VAL A 103 -1.78 -0.24 3.97
C VAL A 103 -0.60 0.66 4.28
N ILE A 104 0.27 0.87 3.30
CA ILE A 104 1.28 1.94 3.27
C ILE A 104 1.00 2.80 2.05
N LEU A 105 0.95 4.11 2.26
CA LEU A 105 0.84 5.10 1.19
C LEU A 105 2.21 5.56 0.73
N MET A 106 2.37 5.75 -0.57
CA MET A 106 3.53 6.41 -1.17
C MET A 106 3.08 7.68 -1.89
N SER A 107 3.83 8.74 -1.82
CA SER A 107 3.59 9.94 -2.63
C SER A 107 4.79 10.87 -2.66
N SER A 108 4.93 11.64 -3.74
CA SER A 108 5.83 12.79 -3.83
C SER A 108 5.26 14.07 -3.25
N LEU A 109 3.96 14.11 -2.92
CA LEU A 109 3.33 15.29 -2.35
C LEU A 109 3.86 15.61 -0.94
N PRO A 110 4.17 16.87 -0.64
CA PRO A 110 4.52 17.31 0.70
C PRO A 110 3.38 17.05 1.71
N TYR A 111 3.74 16.91 2.98
CA TYR A 111 2.78 16.60 4.05
C TYR A 111 1.58 17.56 4.10
N HIS A 112 1.82 18.86 3.99
CA HIS A 112 0.76 19.87 4.07
C HIS A 112 -0.23 19.80 2.89
N GLU A 113 0.23 19.42 1.70
CA GLU A 113 -0.65 19.21 0.54
C GLU A 113 -1.48 17.94 0.68
N ARG A 114 -0.88 16.89 1.23
CA ARG A 114 -1.60 15.61 1.48
C ARG A 114 -2.73 15.77 2.49
N LYS A 115 -2.49 16.51 3.55
CA LYS A 115 -3.47 16.79 4.61
C LYS A 115 -4.70 17.53 4.05
N ALA A 116 -4.48 18.47 3.14
CA ALA A 116 -5.56 19.18 2.47
C ALA A 116 -6.33 18.29 1.48
N TYR A 117 -5.66 17.28 0.92
CA TYR A 117 -6.23 16.47 -0.15
C TYR A 117 -7.19 15.39 0.36
N GLN A 118 -6.84 14.70 1.46
CA GLN A 118 -7.68 13.61 1.97
C GLN A 118 -7.49 13.37 3.48
N PRO A 119 -8.28 14.03 4.32
CA PRO A 119 -8.20 13.85 5.79
C PRO A 119 -8.41 12.41 6.26
N SER A 120 -9.17 11.61 5.50
CA SER A 120 -9.52 10.23 5.88
C SER A 120 -8.35 9.24 5.86
N ILE A 121 -7.26 9.56 5.16
CA ILE A 121 -6.07 8.69 5.05
C ILE A 121 -4.85 9.23 5.82
N GLU A 122 -5.00 10.35 6.50
CA GLU A 122 -3.90 11.01 7.24
C GLU A 122 -3.26 10.10 8.30
N HIS A 123 -4.02 9.16 8.84
CA HIS A 123 -3.56 8.24 9.88
C HIS A 123 -2.84 6.99 9.34
N LEU A 124 -2.83 6.78 8.03
CA LEU A 124 -2.17 5.61 7.44
C LEU A 124 -0.64 5.81 7.38
N PRO A 125 0.14 4.73 7.54
CA PRO A 125 1.57 4.75 7.32
C PRO A 125 1.93 5.30 5.95
N PHE A 126 3.01 6.07 5.87
CA PHE A 126 3.35 6.85 4.69
C PHE A 126 4.85 6.81 4.36
N LEU A 127 5.16 6.69 3.07
CA LEU A 127 6.49 6.83 2.50
C LEU A 127 6.54 8.05 1.59
N GLN A 128 7.35 9.05 1.95
CA GLN A 128 7.63 10.21 1.12
C GLN A 128 8.60 9.84 -0.01
N LYS A 129 8.16 9.98 -1.26
CA LYS A 129 9.06 9.83 -2.42
C LYS A 129 9.95 11.08 -2.59
N PRO A 130 11.22 10.92 -2.92
CA PRO A 130 11.98 9.68 -3.03
C PRO A 130 12.37 9.12 -1.66
N PHE A 131 12.43 7.80 -1.52
CA PHE A 131 12.87 7.11 -0.31
C PHE A 131 13.97 6.08 -0.63
N SER A 132 14.77 5.75 0.38
CA SER A 132 15.80 4.72 0.25
C SER A 132 15.22 3.31 0.43
N VAL A 133 15.98 2.30 0.01
CA VAL A 133 15.65 0.89 0.24
C VAL A 133 15.53 0.59 1.74
N GLU A 134 16.42 1.18 2.55
CA GLU A 134 16.43 1.03 4.00
C GLU A 134 15.15 1.59 4.63
N THR A 135 14.72 2.78 4.20
CA THR A 135 13.47 3.41 4.65
C THR A 135 12.26 2.56 4.26
N LEU A 136 12.21 2.07 3.03
CA LEU A 136 11.16 1.16 2.57
C LEU A 136 11.06 -0.07 3.48
N MET A 137 12.18 -0.73 3.72
CA MET A 137 12.20 -1.95 4.54
C MET A 137 11.82 -1.69 5.98
N GLN A 138 12.31 -0.59 6.56
CA GLN A 138 11.96 -0.21 7.93
C GLN A 138 10.44 -0.02 8.09
N VAL A 139 9.81 0.74 7.19
CA VAL A 139 8.37 0.99 7.26
C VAL A 139 7.56 -0.29 7.00
N VAL A 140 7.97 -1.11 6.04
CA VAL A 140 7.32 -2.39 5.77
C VAL A 140 7.39 -3.32 6.98
N ASP A 141 8.54 -3.45 7.60
CA ASP A 141 8.74 -4.31 8.78
C ASP A 141 7.91 -3.81 9.98
N GLU A 142 7.87 -2.51 10.23
CA GLU A 142 7.07 -1.90 11.28
C GLU A 142 5.57 -2.12 11.07
N VAL A 143 5.09 -1.91 9.85
CA VAL A 143 3.67 -2.07 9.51
C VAL A 143 3.25 -3.53 9.57
N LEU A 144 4.09 -4.45 9.10
CA LEU A 144 3.79 -5.89 9.16
C LEU A 144 3.86 -6.46 10.57
N ALA A 145 4.62 -5.82 11.47
CA ALA A 145 4.65 -6.18 12.90
C ALA A 145 3.48 -5.61 13.69
N ALA A 146 2.85 -4.54 13.22
CA ALA A 146 1.69 -3.92 13.85
C ALA A 146 0.42 -4.79 13.73
N ALA A 147 -0.57 -4.51 14.57
CA ALA A 147 -1.87 -5.16 14.47
C ALA A 147 -2.52 -4.84 13.10
N PRO A 148 -3.21 -5.81 12.48
CA PRO A 148 -3.95 -5.55 11.24
C PRO A 148 -5.08 -4.56 11.48
N LEU A 149 -5.43 -3.80 10.42
CA LEU A 149 -6.60 -2.95 10.43
C LEU A 149 -7.85 -3.83 10.55
N SER A 150 -8.74 -3.50 11.49
CA SER A 150 -9.99 -4.23 11.65
C SER A 150 -10.99 -3.83 10.54
N PRO A 151 -11.83 -4.75 10.07
CA PRO A 151 -12.85 -4.44 9.05
C PRO A 151 -13.84 -3.32 9.43
N GLY A 152 -13.85 -2.92 10.69
CA GLY A 152 -14.66 -1.81 11.21
C GLY A 152 -13.90 -0.52 11.44
N ASP A 153 -12.59 -0.50 11.21
CA ASP A 153 -11.79 0.73 11.28
C ASP A 153 -12.08 1.56 10.04
N SER A 154 -13.21 2.24 10.10
CA SER A 154 -13.60 3.24 9.16
C SER A 154 -12.47 4.28 9.05
N LEU A 155 -12.08 4.63 7.84
CA LEU A 155 -11.11 5.71 7.54
C LEU A 155 -11.49 7.06 8.21
N THR A 156 -12.57 7.09 8.98
CA THR A 156 -13.17 8.29 9.57
C THR A 156 -12.95 8.46 11.08
N LYS A 157 -12.30 7.52 11.78
CA LYS A 157 -12.01 7.71 13.22
C LYS A 157 -10.50 7.78 13.48
N PRO A 158 -10.01 8.90 14.06
CA PRO A 158 -8.68 8.91 14.63
C PRO A 158 -8.69 7.99 15.86
N THR A 159 -8.09 6.83 15.76
CA THR A 159 -7.74 6.03 16.93
C THR A 159 -6.71 6.80 17.73
N ALA A 160 -7.02 7.03 19.00
CA ALA A 160 -6.17 7.75 19.93
C ALA A 160 -4.75 7.20 19.93
N LYS A 161 -3.78 8.08 19.65
CA LYS A 161 -2.35 7.97 19.95
C LYS A 161 -1.70 6.63 19.58
N GLN A 162 -1.41 6.45 18.30
CA GLN A 162 -0.15 5.83 17.89
C GLN A 162 0.74 6.97 17.39
N ASP A 163 1.89 7.13 18.01
CA ASP A 163 2.93 8.03 17.52
C ASP A 163 3.34 7.59 16.13
N VAL A 164 2.72 8.18 15.13
CA VAL A 164 3.11 7.98 13.73
C VAL A 164 4.42 8.72 13.54
N ARG A 165 5.53 7.98 13.66
CA ARG A 165 6.83 8.51 13.30
C ARG A 165 6.86 8.70 11.79
N TRP A 166 6.95 9.93 11.40
CA TRP A 166 7.15 10.35 10.03
C TRP A 166 8.62 10.13 9.67
N PHE A 167 8.85 9.23 8.74
CA PHE A 167 10.18 9.04 8.17
C PHE A 167 10.29 9.93 6.93
N GLY A 168 10.94 11.07 7.10
CA GLY A 168 11.35 11.96 6.04
C GLY A 168 12.85 11.84 5.82
#